data_a074711e5b8e3f90b5024a73f565e942
#
_entry.id   a074711e5b8e3f90b5024a73f565e942
#
_cell.length_a   1.000
_cell.length_b   1.000
_cell.length_c   1.000
_cell.angle_alpha   90.00
_cell.angle_beta   90.00
_cell.angle_gamma   90.00
#
_symmetry.space_group_name_H-M   'P 1'
#
loop_
_entity.id
_entity.type
_entity.pdbx_description
1 polymer ?
#
loop_
_entity_poly.entity_id
_entity_poly.type
_entity_poly.pdbx_seq_one_letter_code
_entity_poly.pdbx_strand_id
1 'polypeptide(L)'
;MKINLKKASDALRRIIEEAGGELPENQLAIAVINQAITDIFIDHRFCKKKLYIHIISIIISAIAHNNGFYRRFWEKDEIYEGHVTKQKEAFRWINHSPDFGIICDFAYLNEEWVSHLINSSYDKYIEILNSQL
;
A
#
# COMPACT_ATOMS: atom_id res chain seq x y z
N MET A 1 5.61 21.22 2.31
CA MET A 1 6.25 19.98 2.80
C MET A 1 5.71 18.79 2.04
N LYS A 2 6.55 18.08 1.32
CA LYS A 2 6.12 16.87 0.60
C LYS A 2 6.03 15.70 1.59
N ILE A 3 4.87 15.09 1.68
CA ILE A 3 4.70 13.88 2.47
C ILE A 3 5.29 12.72 1.70
N ASN A 4 6.20 12.02 2.35
CA ASN A 4 6.80 10.81 1.82
C ASN A 4 6.08 9.60 2.43
N LEU A 5 5.30 8.91 1.62
CA LEU A 5 4.59 7.69 2.01
C LEU A 5 5.51 6.62 2.55
N LYS A 6 6.69 6.50 1.97
CA LYS A 6 7.68 5.53 2.42
C LYS A 6 8.10 5.81 3.86
N LYS A 7 8.31 7.09 4.22
CA LYS A 7 8.68 7.47 5.59
C LYS A 7 7.55 7.17 6.59
N ALA A 8 6.30 7.42 6.21
CA ALA A 8 5.15 7.13 7.05
C ALA A 8 5.02 5.61 7.27
N SER A 9 5.15 4.84 6.21
CA SER A 9 5.13 3.37 6.26
C SER A 9 6.29 2.83 7.11
N ASP A 10 7.50 3.35 6.92
CA ASP A 10 8.68 2.93 7.68
C ASP A 10 8.54 3.23 9.17
N ALA A 11 8.02 4.42 9.51
CA ALA A 11 7.78 4.80 10.90
C ALA A 11 6.75 3.88 11.57
N LEU A 12 5.67 3.57 10.86
CA LEU A 12 4.60 2.70 11.36
C LEU A 12 5.13 1.27 11.57
N ARG A 13 5.89 0.75 10.62
CA ARG A 13 6.51 -0.58 10.75
C ARG A 13 7.46 -0.66 11.93
N ARG A 14 8.22 0.41 12.16
CA ARG A 14 9.14 0.48 13.30
C ARG A 14 8.40 0.44 14.63
N ILE A 15 7.27 1.15 14.73
CA ILE A 15 6.42 1.13 15.93
C ILE A 15 5.92 -0.30 16.20
N ILE A 16 5.48 -1.00 15.17
CA ILE A 16 5.01 -2.39 15.27
C ILE A 16 6.14 -3.32 15.69
N GLU A 17 7.32 -3.19 15.09
CA GLU A 17 8.49 -4.01 15.43
C GLU A 17 8.92 -3.83 16.90
N GLU A 18 8.90 -2.60 17.39
CA GLU A 18 9.27 -2.30 18.78
C GLU A 18 8.23 -2.80 19.78
N ALA A 19 6.97 -2.80 19.41
CA ALA A 19 5.86 -3.23 20.28
C ALA A 19 5.71 -4.75 20.33
N GLY A 20 6.13 -5.47 19.30
CA GLY A 20 5.95 -6.92 19.18
C GLY A 20 7.01 -7.72 19.93
N GLY A 21 6.82 -9.04 19.97
CA GLY A 21 7.74 -9.96 20.62
C GLY A 21 9.06 -10.13 19.88
N GLU A 22 10.08 -10.62 20.57
CA GLU A 22 11.44 -10.76 20.02
C GLU A 22 11.77 -12.17 19.51
N LEU A 23 10.93 -13.15 19.80
CA LEU A 23 11.13 -14.54 19.36
C LEU A 23 11.00 -14.68 17.85
N PRO A 24 11.64 -15.68 17.22
CA PRO A 24 11.55 -15.87 15.76
C PRO A 24 10.12 -15.97 15.23
N GLU A 25 9.22 -16.67 15.91
CA GLU A 25 7.81 -16.77 15.55
C GLU A 25 7.09 -15.43 15.66
N ASN A 26 7.46 -14.59 16.64
CA ASN A 26 6.92 -13.23 16.74
C ASN A 26 7.38 -12.37 15.55
N GLN A 27 8.66 -12.47 15.20
CA GLN A 27 9.25 -11.71 14.10
C GLN A 27 8.63 -12.10 12.76
N LEU A 28 8.32 -13.38 12.56
CA LEU A 28 7.63 -13.84 11.36
C LEU A 28 6.23 -13.23 11.25
N ALA A 29 5.48 -13.23 12.33
CA ALA A 29 4.14 -12.63 12.39
C ALA A 29 4.20 -11.10 12.16
N ILE A 30 5.18 -10.42 12.73
CA ILE A 30 5.43 -9.01 12.53
C ILE A 30 5.72 -8.71 11.05
N ALA A 31 6.50 -9.57 10.39
CA ALA A 31 6.80 -9.42 8.96
C ALA A 31 5.53 -9.48 8.09
N VAL A 32 4.58 -10.34 8.43
CA VAL A 32 3.28 -10.43 7.74
C VAL A 32 2.49 -9.12 7.90
N ILE A 33 2.42 -8.59 9.13
CA ILE A 33 1.76 -7.31 9.41
C ILE A 33 2.45 -6.17 8.65
N ASN A 34 3.77 -6.14 8.66
CA ASN A 34 4.55 -5.12 7.96
C ASN A 34 4.37 -5.16 6.45
N GLN A 35 4.17 -6.35 5.87
CA GLN A 35 3.84 -6.47 4.46
C GLN A 35 2.47 -5.84 4.15
N ALA A 36 1.48 -6.07 5.00
CA ALA A 36 0.16 -5.44 4.86
C ALA A 36 0.27 -3.91 4.96
N ILE A 37 1.07 -3.39 5.89
CA ILE A 37 1.32 -1.95 6.02
C ILE A 37 1.94 -1.40 4.73
N THR A 38 2.92 -2.08 4.18
CA THR A 38 3.56 -1.69 2.91
C THR A 38 2.53 -1.62 1.78
N ASP A 39 1.64 -2.61 1.70
CA ASP A 39 0.61 -2.67 0.66
C ASP A 39 -0.44 -1.55 0.80
N ILE A 40 -0.79 -1.19 2.04
CA ILE A 40 -1.75 -0.10 2.32
C ILE A 40 -1.17 1.26 1.94
N PHE A 41 0.11 1.50 2.21
CA PHE A 41 0.77 2.77 1.99
C PHE A 41 1.44 2.90 0.62
N ILE A 42 0.98 2.15 -0.39
CA ILE A 42 1.46 2.29 -1.76
C ILE A 42 1.04 3.66 -2.33
N ASP A 43 1.99 4.35 -2.94
CA ASP A 43 1.73 5.66 -3.55
C ASP A 43 1.13 5.50 -4.95
N HIS A 44 -0.19 5.56 -5.03
CA HIS A 44 -0.93 5.46 -6.28
C HIS A 44 -0.80 6.70 -7.16
N ARG A 45 -0.39 7.84 -6.62
CA ARG A 45 -0.24 9.08 -7.40
C ARG A 45 0.77 8.91 -8.51
N PHE A 46 1.87 8.26 -8.21
CA PHE A 46 2.91 8.01 -9.20
C PHE A 46 2.43 7.07 -10.30
N CYS A 47 1.69 6.03 -9.93
CA CYS A 47 1.11 5.08 -10.88
C CYS A 47 0.05 5.74 -11.76
N LYS A 48 -0.84 6.56 -11.20
CA LYS A 48 -1.85 7.32 -11.94
C LYS A 48 -1.23 8.30 -12.92
N LYS A 49 -0.19 9.01 -12.51
CA LYS A 49 0.49 9.99 -13.36
C LYS A 49 1.14 9.30 -14.56
N LYS A 50 1.80 8.16 -14.34
CA LYS A 50 2.39 7.36 -15.42
C LYS A 50 1.32 6.82 -16.37
N LEU A 51 0.20 6.37 -15.83
CA LEU A 51 -0.91 5.87 -16.62
C LEU A 51 -1.48 6.99 -17.51
N TYR A 52 -1.65 8.18 -16.96
CA TYR A 52 -2.14 9.34 -17.70
C TYR A 52 -1.23 9.72 -18.88
N ILE A 53 0.07 9.79 -18.61
CA ILE A 53 1.09 10.04 -19.65
C ILE A 53 1.04 8.96 -20.71
N HIS A 54 0.81 7.71 -20.31
CA HIS A 54 0.68 6.59 -21.23
C HIS A 54 -0.55 6.67 -22.11
N ILE A 55 -1.70 7.08 -21.57
CA ILE A 55 -2.93 7.29 -22.35
C ILE A 55 -2.67 8.32 -23.44
N ILE A 56 -2.02 9.44 -23.11
CA ILE A 56 -1.67 10.47 -24.09
C ILE A 56 -0.73 9.91 -25.15
N SER A 57 0.26 9.13 -24.75
CA SER A 57 1.23 8.49 -25.66
C SER A 57 0.54 7.51 -26.62
N ILE A 58 -0.47 6.78 -26.14
CA ILE A 58 -1.25 5.85 -26.96
C ILE A 58 -2.07 6.59 -28.02
N ILE A 59 -2.71 7.69 -27.63
CA ILE A 59 -3.49 8.51 -28.56
C ILE A 59 -2.57 9.00 -29.67
N ILE A 60 -1.39 9.49 -29.34
CA ILE A 60 -0.38 9.94 -30.31
C ILE A 60 0.07 8.77 -31.21
N SER A 61 0.31 7.61 -30.59
CA SER A 61 0.80 6.43 -31.32
C SER A 61 -0.27 5.76 -32.17
N ALA A 62 -1.55 5.83 -31.79
CA ALA A 62 -2.65 5.36 -32.62
C ALA A 62 -2.74 6.15 -33.91
N ILE A 63 -2.41 7.45 -33.85
CA ILE A 63 -2.30 8.31 -35.05
C ILE A 63 -1.11 7.89 -35.91
N ALA A 64 -0.03 7.40 -35.29
CA ALA A 64 1.21 7.00 -35.96
C ALA A 64 1.29 5.49 -36.30
N HIS A 65 0.26 4.71 -36.02
CA HIS A 65 0.18 3.26 -36.27
C HIS A 65 1.30 2.43 -35.58
N ASN A 66 1.69 2.81 -34.36
CA ASN A 66 2.75 2.08 -33.64
C ASN A 66 2.17 1.09 -32.63
N ASN A 67 2.03 -0.17 -33.03
CA ASN A 67 1.44 -1.24 -32.21
C ASN A 67 2.23 -1.58 -30.93
N GLY A 68 3.53 -1.26 -30.85
CA GLY A 68 4.33 -1.51 -29.65
C GLY A 68 3.92 -0.70 -28.44
N PHE A 69 3.27 0.45 -28.64
CA PHE A 69 2.77 1.27 -27.56
C PHE A 69 1.57 0.68 -26.82
N TYR A 70 0.68 0.01 -27.55
CA TYR A 70 -0.49 -0.65 -26.94
C TYR A 70 -0.07 -1.68 -25.90
N ARG A 71 0.96 -2.48 -26.22
CA ARG A 71 1.48 -3.51 -25.32
C ARG A 71 2.01 -2.89 -24.01
N ARG A 72 2.79 -1.81 -24.11
CA ARG A 72 3.33 -1.10 -22.94
C ARG A 72 2.25 -0.48 -22.07
N PHE A 73 1.19 0.01 -22.68
CA PHE A 73 0.06 0.58 -21.95
C PHE A 73 -0.64 -0.49 -21.11
N TRP A 74 -0.97 -1.61 -21.69
CA TRP A 74 -1.64 -2.69 -20.98
C TRP A 74 -0.80 -3.21 -19.82
N GLU A 75 0.50 -3.36 -19.99
CA GLU A 75 1.41 -3.77 -18.92
C GLU A 75 1.37 -2.81 -17.72
N LYS A 76 1.31 -1.50 -17.96
CA LYS A 76 1.30 -0.50 -16.87
C LYS A 76 -0.06 -0.37 -16.20
N ASP A 77 -1.14 -0.53 -16.94
CA ASP A 77 -2.48 -0.58 -16.38
C ASP A 77 -2.63 -1.77 -15.44
N GLU A 78 -2.13 -2.93 -15.84
CA GLU A 78 -2.08 -4.12 -14.98
C GLU A 78 -1.29 -3.88 -13.69
N ILE A 79 -0.15 -3.20 -13.76
CA ILE A 79 0.65 -2.85 -12.57
C ILE A 79 -0.13 -1.92 -11.64
N TYR A 80 -0.77 -0.90 -12.19
CA TYR A 80 -1.59 0.04 -11.40
C TYR A 80 -2.75 -0.67 -10.72
N GLU A 81 -3.51 -1.48 -11.46
CA GLU A 81 -4.61 -2.26 -10.89
C GLU A 81 -4.13 -3.27 -9.85
N GLY A 82 -2.96 -3.86 -10.06
CA GLY A 82 -2.33 -4.75 -9.09
C GLY A 82 -2.04 -4.05 -7.76
N HIS A 83 -1.55 -2.80 -7.80
CA HIS A 83 -1.31 -2.01 -6.59
C HIS A 83 -2.61 -1.66 -5.86
N VAL A 84 -3.65 -1.25 -6.60
CA VAL A 84 -4.97 -0.95 -6.01
C VAL A 84 -5.58 -2.20 -5.37
N THR A 85 -5.46 -3.34 -6.04
CA THR A 85 -5.96 -4.62 -5.53
C THR A 85 -5.25 -5.02 -4.24
N LYS A 86 -3.92 -4.92 -4.19
CA LYS A 86 -3.13 -5.21 -2.98
C LYS A 86 -3.53 -4.32 -1.81
N GLN A 87 -3.73 -3.03 -2.06
CA GLN A 87 -4.16 -2.09 -1.03
C GLN A 87 -5.53 -2.49 -0.47
N LYS A 88 -6.50 -2.78 -1.33
CA LYS A 88 -7.84 -3.18 -0.92
C LYS A 88 -7.84 -4.49 -0.14
N GLU A 89 -7.06 -5.47 -0.59
CA GLU A 89 -6.91 -6.75 0.09
C GLU A 89 -6.28 -6.58 1.47
N ALA A 90 -5.25 -5.74 1.59
CA ALA A 90 -4.60 -5.46 2.86
C ALA A 90 -5.55 -4.80 3.85
N PHE A 91 -6.34 -3.80 3.43
CA PHE A 91 -7.36 -3.18 4.26
C PHE A 91 -8.43 -4.16 4.71
N ARG A 92 -8.89 -5.01 3.80
CA ARG A 92 -9.89 -6.05 4.12
C ARG A 92 -9.34 -7.04 5.13
N TRP A 93 -8.10 -7.45 4.95
CA TRP A 93 -7.44 -8.39 5.86
C TRP A 93 -7.34 -7.83 7.28
N ILE A 94 -6.91 -6.59 7.42
CA ILE A 94 -6.77 -5.94 8.73
C ILE A 94 -8.11 -5.70 9.41
N ASN A 95 -9.14 -5.32 8.66
CA ASN A 95 -10.42 -4.90 9.23
C ASN A 95 -11.47 -6.00 9.32
N HIS A 96 -11.36 -7.07 8.52
CA HIS A 96 -12.44 -8.05 8.38
C HIS A 96 -11.99 -9.51 8.46
N SER A 97 -10.69 -9.80 8.39
CA SER A 97 -10.23 -11.19 8.43
C SER A 97 -9.99 -11.67 9.86
N PRO A 98 -10.49 -12.86 10.24
CA PRO A 98 -10.14 -13.45 11.53
C PRO A 98 -8.66 -13.83 11.63
N ASP A 99 -7.99 -14.04 10.51
CA ASP A 99 -6.56 -14.37 10.47
C ASP A 99 -5.69 -13.24 11.00
N PHE A 100 -6.13 -11.98 10.84
CA PHE A 100 -5.39 -10.84 11.36
C PHE A 100 -5.22 -10.92 12.89
N GLY A 101 -6.28 -11.26 13.61
CA GLY A 101 -6.21 -11.43 15.06
C GLY A 101 -5.26 -12.55 15.46
N ILE A 102 -5.28 -13.67 14.74
CA ILE A 102 -4.38 -14.80 14.98
C ILE A 102 -2.92 -14.37 14.77
N ILE A 103 -2.63 -13.65 13.70
CA ILE A 103 -1.28 -13.15 13.41
C ILE A 103 -0.83 -12.15 14.48
N CYS A 104 -1.71 -11.25 14.94
CA CYS A 104 -1.39 -10.33 16.03
C CYS A 104 -1.06 -11.07 17.32
N ASP A 105 -1.78 -12.14 17.65
CA ASP A 105 -1.49 -12.97 18.82
C ASP A 105 -0.10 -13.61 18.71
N PHE A 106 0.26 -14.14 17.54
CA PHE A 106 1.60 -14.68 17.31
C PHE A 106 2.70 -13.61 17.38
N ALA A 107 2.37 -12.35 17.14
CA ALA A 107 3.30 -11.23 17.22
C ALA A 107 3.39 -10.63 18.64
N TYR A 108 2.57 -11.07 19.57
CA TYR A 108 2.35 -10.48 20.90
C TYR A 108 1.87 -9.04 20.79
N LEU A 109 0.97 -8.78 19.84
CA LEU A 109 0.38 -7.46 19.60
C LEU A 109 -1.13 -7.51 19.87
N ASN A 110 -1.67 -6.40 20.33
CA ASN A 110 -3.12 -6.23 20.47
C ASN A 110 -3.73 -5.90 19.11
N GLU A 111 -4.66 -6.73 18.65
CA GLU A 111 -5.34 -6.60 17.36
C GLU A 111 -6.01 -5.24 17.19
N GLU A 112 -6.76 -4.80 18.19
CA GLU A 112 -7.49 -3.54 18.13
C GLU A 112 -6.54 -2.35 18.05
N TRP A 113 -5.46 -2.40 18.81
CA TRP A 113 -4.43 -1.35 18.79
C TRP A 113 -3.75 -1.24 17.43
N VAL A 114 -3.35 -2.38 16.85
CA VAL A 114 -2.69 -2.42 15.54
C VAL A 114 -3.62 -1.91 14.45
N SER A 115 -4.85 -2.39 14.42
CA SER A 115 -5.86 -1.97 13.45
C SER A 115 -6.15 -0.47 13.56
N HIS A 116 -6.34 0.03 14.77
CA HIS A 116 -6.57 1.45 15.02
C HIS A 116 -5.40 2.31 14.57
N LEU A 117 -4.19 1.89 14.90
CA LEU A 117 -2.96 2.60 14.53
C LEU A 117 -2.81 2.73 13.01
N ILE A 118 -3.04 1.63 12.30
CA ILE A 118 -2.93 1.60 10.83
C ILE A 118 -4.00 2.47 10.19
N ASN A 119 -5.26 2.31 10.60
CA ASN A 119 -6.38 3.06 10.03
C ASN A 119 -6.27 4.56 10.33
N SER A 120 -5.91 4.94 11.55
CA SER A 120 -5.72 6.35 11.92
C SER A 120 -4.58 7.00 11.15
N SER A 121 -3.48 6.30 10.99
CA SER A 121 -2.32 6.79 10.24
C SER A 121 -2.65 6.99 8.77
N TYR A 122 -3.41 6.07 8.19
CA TYR A 122 -3.84 6.18 6.81
C TYR A 122 -4.83 7.33 6.59
N ASP A 123 -5.82 7.48 7.46
CA ASP A 123 -6.81 8.56 7.38
C ASP A 123 -6.14 9.93 7.48
N LYS A 124 -5.23 10.08 8.43
CA LYS A 124 -4.43 11.30 8.59
C LYS A 124 -3.58 11.59 7.35
N TYR A 125 -2.98 10.55 6.79
CA TYR A 125 -2.18 10.66 5.58
C TYR A 125 -3.03 11.15 4.39
N ILE A 126 -4.21 10.57 4.18
CA ILE A 126 -5.13 10.97 3.10
C ILE A 126 -5.61 12.41 3.30
N GLU A 127 -5.91 12.80 4.53
CA GLU A 127 -6.32 14.17 4.87
C GLU A 127 -5.23 15.18 4.49
N ILE A 128 -3.98 14.92 4.87
CA ILE A 128 -2.86 15.78 4.53
C ILE A 128 -2.63 15.82 3.02
N LEU A 129 -2.77 14.67 2.35
CA LEU A 129 -2.61 14.58 0.90
C LEU A 129 -3.66 15.41 0.17
N ASN A 130 -4.90 15.35 0.59
CA ASN A 130 -6.00 16.13 0.03
C ASN A 130 -5.81 17.63 0.28
N SER A 131 -5.21 18.03 1.40
CA SER A 131 -4.95 19.44 1.70
C SER A 131 -3.84 20.03 0.82
N GLN A 132 -3.02 19.19 0.19
CA GLN A 132 -1.92 19.62 -0.71
C GLN A 132 -2.34 19.71 -2.17
N LEU A 133 -3.52 19.25 -2.48
CA LEU A 133 -4.10 19.33 -3.82
C LEU A 133 -4.92 20.61 -3.95
#